data_dd78c87ee9ab808c1a0b790400a47500
#
_entry.id   dd78c87ee9ab808c1a0b790400a47500
#
_cell.length_a   1.000
_cell.length_b   1.000
_cell.length_c   1.000
_cell.angle_alpha   90.00
_cell.angle_beta   90.00
_cell.angle_gamma   90.00
#
_symmetry.space_group_name_H-M   'P 1'
#
loop_
_entity.id
_entity.type
_entity.pdbx_description
1 polymer ?
#
loop_
_entity_poly.entity_id
_entity_poly.type
_entity_poly.pdbx_seq_one_letter_code
_entity_poly.pdbx_strand_id
1 'polypeptide(L)'
;MSNILNDLGIDSDDLDWYHLSICRGMDTNLFYEKYEVDPNIARNIDEMCLSCPVISMCYQSGVEGNEYGIWGGVYLTSGSIDKSKNLHKSPETWKRLKKKNVY
;
A
#
# COMPACT_ATOMS: atom_id res chain seq x y z
N MET A 1 23.46 6.82 7.59
CA MET A 1 23.89 6.80 8.93
C MET A 1 23.67 5.45 9.54
N SER A 2 24.67 4.95 10.08
CA SER A 2 24.44 3.82 10.91
C SER A 2 23.67 4.31 12.11
N ASN A 3 22.78 3.53 12.57
CA ASN A 3 22.01 3.94 13.68
C ASN A 3 21.66 2.73 14.50
N ILE A 4 21.08 3.00 15.61
CA ILE A 4 20.78 1.97 16.55
C ILE A 4 19.79 0.95 16.00
N LEU A 5 18.97 1.36 15.03
CA LEU A 5 18.01 0.44 14.41
C LEU A 5 18.71 -0.66 13.65
N ASN A 6 19.79 -0.32 12.94
CA ASN A 6 20.60 -1.32 12.27
C ASN A 6 21.26 -2.26 13.25
N ASP A 7 21.74 -1.72 14.36
CA ASP A 7 22.37 -2.53 15.40
C ASP A 7 21.40 -3.52 16.03
N LEU A 8 20.11 -3.17 16.03
CA LEU A 8 19.06 -4.04 16.53
C LEU A 8 18.53 -5.01 15.48
N GLY A 9 19.09 -4.98 14.29
CA GLY A 9 18.64 -5.83 13.22
C GLY A 9 17.40 -5.33 12.49
N ILE A 10 17.02 -4.09 12.74
CA ILE A 10 15.90 -3.44 12.05
C ILE A 10 16.47 -2.57 10.94
N ASP A 11 15.97 -2.80 9.73
CA ASP A 11 16.38 -2.01 8.59
C ASP A 11 15.75 -0.62 8.69
N SER A 12 16.58 0.41 8.83
CA SER A 12 16.08 1.77 8.96
C SER A 12 15.40 2.26 7.67
N ASP A 13 15.79 1.73 6.51
CA ASP A 13 15.14 2.09 5.25
C ASP A 13 13.70 1.64 5.22
N ASP A 14 13.39 0.49 5.78
CA ASP A 14 12.01 0.00 5.85
C ASP A 14 11.12 0.90 6.70
N LEU A 15 11.69 1.53 7.72
CA LEU A 15 10.96 2.47 8.57
C LEU A 15 10.85 3.84 7.93
N ASP A 16 11.90 4.27 7.24
CA ASP A 16 11.96 5.61 6.66
C ASP A 16 10.90 5.81 5.58
N TRP A 17 10.68 4.82 4.72
CA TRP A 17 9.67 4.99 3.67
C TRP A 17 8.28 5.19 4.25
N TYR A 18 7.94 4.53 5.35
CA TYR A 18 6.64 4.68 5.97
C TYR A 18 6.42 6.13 6.42
N HIS A 19 7.45 6.78 6.93
CA HIS A 19 7.36 8.18 7.36
C HIS A 19 7.06 9.13 6.21
N LEU A 20 7.35 8.73 4.99
CA LEU A 20 7.07 9.52 3.80
C LEU A 20 5.68 9.22 3.22
N SER A 21 4.97 8.24 3.74
CA SER A 21 3.66 7.86 3.22
C SER A 21 2.59 8.86 3.64
N ILE A 22 1.65 9.14 2.74
CA ILE A 22 0.57 10.09 3.03
C ILE A 22 -0.54 9.47 3.87
N CYS A 23 -0.58 8.14 3.98
CA CYS A 23 -1.58 7.44 4.78
C CYS A 23 -1.19 7.32 6.26
N ARG A 24 -0.01 7.79 6.62
CA ARG A 24 0.47 7.70 7.99
C ARG A 24 -0.49 8.39 8.96
N GLY A 25 -0.87 7.68 10.00
CA GLY A 25 -1.76 8.21 11.02
C GLY A 25 -3.24 8.12 10.69
N MET A 26 -3.60 7.57 9.53
CA MET A 26 -5.00 7.39 9.17
C MET A 26 -5.57 6.13 9.85
N ASP A 27 -6.91 6.09 9.94
CA ASP A 27 -7.62 4.96 10.51
C ASP A 27 -7.36 3.70 9.67
N THR A 28 -6.81 2.67 10.30
CA THR A 28 -6.48 1.43 9.61
C THR A 28 -7.71 0.73 9.02
N ASN A 29 -8.89 0.92 9.58
CA ASN A 29 -10.11 0.31 9.02
C ASN A 29 -10.40 0.76 7.60
N LEU A 30 -9.92 1.95 7.20
CA LEU A 30 -10.07 2.43 5.83
C LEU A 30 -9.35 1.53 4.83
N PHE A 31 -8.30 0.83 5.27
CA PHE A 31 -7.46 -0.01 4.42
C PHE A 31 -7.84 -1.48 4.47
N TYR A 32 -8.86 -1.82 5.24
CA TYR A 32 -9.32 -3.20 5.39
C TYR A 32 -10.84 -3.26 5.21
N GLU A 33 -11.57 -3.18 6.30
CA GLU A 33 -13.00 -3.43 6.29
C GLU A 33 -13.78 -2.44 5.44
N LYS A 34 -13.54 -1.15 5.63
CA LYS A 34 -14.27 -0.12 4.88
C LYS A 34 -13.93 -0.14 3.41
N TYR A 35 -12.68 -0.43 3.09
CA TYR A 35 -12.26 -0.57 1.70
C TYR A 35 -13.01 -1.70 1.01
N GLU A 36 -13.21 -2.81 1.72
CA GLU A 36 -13.88 -3.98 1.13
C GLU A 36 -15.35 -3.76 0.86
N VAL A 37 -16.03 -2.95 1.68
CA VAL A 37 -17.48 -2.83 1.61
C VAL A 37 -17.98 -1.56 0.93
N ASP A 38 -17.15 -0.53 0.80
CA ASP A 38 -17.56 0.75 0.22
C ASP A 38 -16.70 1.13 -0.97
N PRO A 39 -17.22 0.96 -2.21
CA PRO A 39 -16.45 1.30 -3.41
C PRO A 39 -16.01 2.76 -3.48
N ASN A 40 -16.78 3.68 -2.90
CA ASN A 40 -16.39 5.10 -2.90
C ASN A 40 -15.18 5.35 -2.02
N ILE A 41 -15.16 4.72 -0.84
CA ILE A 41 -13.99 4.78 0.04
C ILE A 41 -12.80 4.14 -0.67
N ALA A 42 -13.02 2.99 -1.29
CA ALA A 42 -11.95 2.27 -1.98
C ALA A 42 -11.34 3.12 -3.09
N ARG A 43 -12.15 3.79 -3.90
CA ARG A 43 -11.64 4.67 -4.96
C ARG A 43 -10.86 5.84 -4.40
N ASN A 44 -11.33 6.44 -3.31
CA ASN A 44 -10.63 7.55 -2.67
C ASN A 44 -9.29 7.11 -2.11
N ILE A 45 -9.23 5.93 -1.49
CA ILE A 45 -7.98 5.37 -1.00
C ILE A 45 -7.03 5.10 -2.16
N ASP A 46 -7.52 4.56 -3.26
CA ASP A 46 -6.70 4.31 -4.44
C ASP A 46 -6.07 5.59 -4.97
N GLU A 47 -6.86 6.67 -5.07
CA GLU A 47 -6.34 7.96 -5.52
C GLU A 47 -5.29 8.52 -4.58
N MET A 48 -5.51 8.39 -3.29
CA MET A 48 -4.53 8.80 -2.29
C MET A 48 -3.23 8.03 -2.47
N CYS A 49 -3.31 6.72 -2.61
CA CYS A 49 -2.13 5.88 -2.80
C CYS A 49 -1.40 6.23 -4.08
N LEU A 50 -2.13 6.54 -5.16
CA LEU A 50 -1.52 6.93 -6.43
C LEU A 50 -0.72 8.22 -6.32
N SER A 51 -1.05 9.10 -5.38
CA SER A 51 -0.27 10.30 -5.13
C SER A 51 0.82 10.12 -4.07
N CYS A 52 0.92 8.95 -3.48
CA CYS A 52 1.89 8.70 -2.42
C CYS A 52 3.31 8.57 -2.99
N PRO A 53 4.30 9.28 -2.42
CA PRO A 53 5.65 9.23 -2.96
C PRO A 53 6.35 7.88 -2.76
N VAL A 54 5.83 7.02 -1.88
CA VAL A 54 6.44 5.71 -1.58
C VAL A 54 5.55 4.54 -1.99
N ILE A 55 4.67 4.76 -2.96
CA ILE A 55 3.69 3.75 -3.37
C ILE A 55 4.35 2.43 -3.79
N SER A 56 5.41 2.50 -4.57
CA SER A 56 6.11 1.30 -5.06
C SER A 56 6.74 0.51 -3.91
N MET A 57 7.38 1.21 -2.99
CA MET A 57 8.01 0.58 -1.83
C MET A 57 6.97 -0.05 -0.92
N CYS A 58 5.82 0.62 -0.77
CA CYS A 58 4.72 0.11 0.03
C CYS A 58 4.19 -1.20 -0.56
N TYR A 59 3.94 -1.24 -1.86
CA TYR A 59 3.47 -2.45 -2.53
C TYR A 59 4.46 -3.60 -2.34
N GLN A 60 5.73 -3.32 -2.59
CA GLN A 60 6.77 -4.34 -2.48
C GLN A 60 6.86 -4.89 -1.05
N SER A 61 6.76 -4.03 -0.05
CA SER A 61 6.73 -4.46 1.35
C SER A 61 5.57 -5.38 1.64
N GLY A 62 4.39 -5.07 1.10
CA GLY A 62 3.21 -5.90 1.29
C GLY A 62 3.36 -7.28 0.68
N VAL A 63 3.92 -7.35 -0.52
CA VAL A 63 4.15 -8.61 -1.21
C VAL A 63 5.17 -9.45 -0.45
N GLU A 64 6.30 -8.86 -0.10
CA GLU A 64 7.39 -9.58 0.57
C GLU A 64 7.03 -10.03 1.98
N GLY A 65 6.18 -9.24 2.66
CA GLY A 65 5.74 -9.58 3.99
C GLY A 65 4.52 -10.50 4.04
N ASN A 66 4.02 -10.94 2.88
CA ASN A 66 2.78 -11.74 2.79
C ASN A 66 1.63 -11.07 3.50
N GLU A 67 1.49 -9.76 3.32
CA GLU A 67 0.56 -8.94 4.05
C GLU A 67 -0.87 -8.99 3.51
N TYR A 68 -1.78 -8.45 4.29
CA TYR A 68 -3.19 -8.30 3.95
C TYR A 68 -3.56 -6.83 3.94
N GLY A 69 -4.57 -6.47 3.14
CA GLY A 69 -5.06 -5.10 3.09
C GLY A 69 -4.42 -4.30 1.96
N ILE A 70 -4.50 -2.98 2.06
CA ILE A 70 -4.02 -2.09 1.00
C ILE A 70 -2.53 -1.82 1.16
N TRP A 71 -1.79 -2.17 0.12
CA TRP A 71 -0.36 -1.91 0.04
C TRP A 71 -0.05 -1.36 -1.35
N GLY A 72 0.34 -0.11 -1.40
CA GLY A 72 0.63 0.54 -2.68
C GLY A 72 -0.58 0.69 -3.58
N GLY A 73 -1.75 0.90 -2.99
CA GLY A 73 -2.98 1.10 -3.76
C GLY A 73 -3.63 -0.19 -4.24
N VAL A 74 -3.13 -1.35 -3.81
CA VAL A 74 -3.67 -2.65 -4.22
C VAL A 74 -4.01 -3.47 -2.98
N TYR A 75 -5.19 -4.06 -2.96
CA TYR A 75 -5.57 -4.93 -1.85
C TYR A 75 -4.91 -6.29 -2.04
N LEU A 76 -4.15 -6.71 -1.04
CA LEU A 76 -3.44 -7.98 -1.03
C LEU A 76 -4.08 -8.96 -0.05
N THR A 77 -3.97 -10.23 -0.37
CA THR A 77 -4.28 -11.32 0.54
C THR A 77 -3.09 -12.25 0.54
N SER A 78 -2.44 -12.40 1.68
CA SER A 78 -1.21 -13.17 1.83
C SER A 78 -0.14 -12.73 0.82
N GLY A 79 -0.01 -11.45 0.60
CA GLY A 79 0.99 -10.88 -0.30
C GLY A 79 0.67 -10.98 -1.78
N SER A 80 -0.49 -11.49 -2.16
CA SER A 80 -0.91 -11.61 -3.56
C SER A 80 -2.11 -10.72 -3.84
N ILE A 81 -2.20 -10.24 -5.07
CA ILE A 81 -3.31 -9.39 -5.48
C ILE A 81 -4.63 -10.15 -5.33
N ASP A 82 -5.55 -9.61 -4.55
CA ASP A 82 -6.87 -10.18 -4.36
C ASP A 82 -7.82 -9.57 -5.38
N LYS A 83 -8.15 -10.33 -6.41
CA LYS A 83 -8.97 -9.82 -7.50
C LYS A 83 -10.35 -9.39 -7.03
N SER A 84 -10.94 -10.14 -6.09
CA SER A 84 -12.30 -9.84 -5.63
C SER A 84 -12.38 -8.52 -4.87
N LYS A 85 -11.32 -8.12 -4.20
CA LYS A 85 -11.29 -6.89 -3.41
C LYS A 85 -10.78 -5.68 -4.19
N ASN A 86 -10.42 -5.88 -5.44
CA ASN A 86 -9.97 -4.81 -6.33
C ASN A 86 -10.91 -4.59 -7.51
N LEU A 87 -12.12 -5.15 -7.46
CA LEU A 87 -13.08 -5.10 -8.58
C LEU A 87 -13.51 -3.68 -8.94
N HIS A 88 -13.46 -2.76 -8.00
CA HIS A 88 -13.83 -1.36 -8.24
C HIS A 88 -12.82 -0.62 -9.12
N LYS A 89 -11.61 -1.16 -9.28
CA LYS A 89 -10.56 -0.52 -10.07
C LYS A 89 -10.86 -0.64 -11.55
N SER A 90 -10.76 0.49 -12.25
CA SER A 90 -10.88 0.52 -13.71
C SER A 90 -9.56 0.12 -14.36
N PRO A 91 -9.57 -0.26 -15.65
CA PRO A 91 -8.32 -0.49 -16.38
C PRO A 91 -7.38 0.71 -16.33
N GLU A 92 -7.94 1.93 -16.29
CA GLU A 92 -7.17 3.16 -16.19
C GLU A 92 -6.39 3.21 -14.87
N THR A 93 -7.05 2.83 -13.77
CA THR A 93 -6.40 2.78 -12.46
C THR A 93 -5.23 1.80 -12.48
N TRP A 94 -5.42 0.62 -13.05
CA TRP A 94 -4.35 -0.36 -13.16
C TRP A 94 -3.17 0.16 -13.98
N LYS A 95 -3.43 0.88 -15.06
CA LYS A 95 -2.38 1.51 -15.87
C LYS A 95 -1.57 2.52 -15.05
N ARG A 96 -2.26 3.33 -14.26
CA ARG A 96 -1.60 4.33 -13.41
C ARG A 96 -0.71 3.66 -12.36
N LEU A 97 -1.17 2.56 -11.77
CA LEU A 97 -0.38 1.78 -10.82
C LEU A 97 0.87 1.23 -11.48
N LYS A 98 0.73 0.70 -12.69
CA LYS A 98 1.88 0.15 -13.42
C LYS A 98 2.93 1.23 -13.69
N LYS A 99 2.49 2.44 -14.04
CA LYS A 99 3.41 3.57 -14.27
C LYS A 99 4.18 3.95 -13.01
N LYS A 100 3.62 3.70 -11.84
CA LYS A 100 4.26 3.97 -10.56
C LYS A 100 5.14 2.82 -10.09
N ASN A 101 5.38 1.84 -10.96
CA ASN A 101 6.15 0.63 -10.64
C ASN A 101 5.51 -0.23 -9.56
N VAL A 102 4.19 -0.19 -9.49
CA VAL A 102 3.42 -1.09 -8.66
C VAL A 102 3.10 -2.32 -9.49
N TYR A 103 3.20 -3.48 -8.91
CA TYR A 103 2.98 -4.81 -9.51
C TYR A 103 3.65 -5.06 -10.88
#